data_8c2376d74d2eac2ca04bab1d83a8b697
#
_entry.id   8c2376d74d2eac2ca04bab1d83a8b697
#
_cell.length_a   1.000
_cell.length_b   1.000
_cell.length_c   1.000
_cell.angle_alpha   90.00
_cell.angle_beta   90.00
_cell.angle_gamma   90.00
#
_symmetry.space_group_name_H-M   'P 1'
#
loop_
_entity.id
_entity.type
_entity.pdbx_description
1 polymer ?
#
loop_
_entity_poly.entity_id
_entity_poly.type
_entity_poly.pdbx_seq_one_letter_code
_entity_poly.pdbx_strand_id
1 'polypeptide(L)'
;MEQTDIWSINPSTSATFFKTAATVTGGVYPRALILDNTNPVVAKEGAGYKVIITSGGNDSGITFTINGAIVGQLTEQGQVPNPNNPEVLTGPDGTPTTVTSTYFYSRVDSIVISGAAAGTVAVGTTGDLALPRCRIKGFYILSAAGAGSLKINRFSYTTSAYPTVAVESLLDITTPAGATLTQFLSLPGQGILTGQQQNDFAVVTLTTSTDYTLFCG
;
A
#
# COMPACT_ATOMS: atom_id res chain seq x y z
N MET A 1 -19.55 -15.93 -19.21
CA MET A 1 -18.45 -15.01 -19.59
C MET A 1 -18.01 -14.35 -18.30
N GLU A 2 -16.84 -14.72 -17.75
CA GLU A 2 -16.32 -14.07 -16.54
C GLU A 2 -16.00 -12.62 -16.92
N GLN A 3 -16.52 -11.69 -16.14
CA GLN A 3 -16.22 -10.27 -16.30
C GLN A 3 -14.78 -10.05 -15.87
N THR A 4 -13.93 -9.61 -16.79
CA THR A 4 -12.56 -9.22 -16.48
C THR A 4 -12.56 -7.78 -16.06
N ASP A 5 -12.24 -7.53 -14.81
CA ASP A 5 -12.07 -6.15 -14.31
C ASP A 5 -10.71 -5.63 -14.78
N ILE A 6 -10.72 -4.43 -15.33
CA ILE A 6 -9.50 -3.74 -15.76
C ILE A 6 -9.14 -2.72 -14.70
N TRP A 7 -7.95 -2.87 -14.11
CA TRP A 7 -7.44 -1.93 -13.13
C TRP A 7 -6.24 -1.19 -13.69
N SER A 8 -6.35 0.11 -13.74
CA SER A 8 -5.19 0.97 -13.98
C SER A 8 -4.58 1.32 -12.63
N ILE A 9 -3.35 0.91 -12.43
CA ILE A 9 -2.61 1.17 -11.20
C ILE A 9 -1.47 2.10 -11.58
N ASN A 10 -1.53 3.32 -11.11
CA ASN A 10 -0.40 4.24 -11.13
C ASN A 10 0.21 4.24 -9.73
N PRO A 11 1.35 3.58 -9.53
CA PRO A 11 1.96 3.39 -8.22
C PRO A 11 2.72 4.61 -7.73
N SER A 12 2.38 5.79 -8.18
CA SER A 12 3.04 6.98 -7.69
C SER A 12 2.82 7.13 -6.19
N THR A 13 3.91 7.22 -5.44
CA THR A 13 3.87 7.62 -4.05
C THR A 13 3.13 8.94 -3.92
N SER A 14 2.06 8.96 -3.17
CA SER A 14 1.34 10.19 -2.85
C SER A 14 1.64 10.58 -1.41
N ALA A 15 2.51 11.55 -1.21
CA ALA A 15 2.90 12.00 0.13
C ALA A 15 1.75 12.64 0.93
N THR A 16 0.65 13.00 0.27
CA THR A 16 -0.44 13.80 0.85
C THR A 16 -1.83 13.19 0.63
N PHE A 17 -1.93 11.93 0.24
CA PHE A 17 -3.21 11.33 -0.17
C PHE A 17 -4.26 11.39 0.94
N PHE A 18 -3.93 10.96 2.16
CA PHE A 18 -4.87 10.96 3.28
C PHE A 18 -4.95 12.32 3.96
N LYS A 19 -3.86 13.07 3.99
CA LYS A 19 -3.81 14.37 4.61
C LYS A 19 -2.76 15.26 3.95
N THR A 20 -3.19 16.41 3.48
CA THR A 20 -2.31 17.49 3.05
C THR A 20 -1.48 18.00 4.24
N ALA A 21 -0.24 18.41 3.98
CA ALA A 21 0.66 18.90 5.01
C ALA A 21 0.02 20.05 5.80
N ALA A 22 -0.15 19.86 7.09
CA ALA A 22 -0.75 20.82 7.99
C ALA A 22 -0.05 20.85 9.34
N THR A 23 -0.04 22.01 9.97
CA THR A 23 0.43 22.15 11.35
C THR A 23 -0.53 21.46 12.31
N VAL A 24 0.00 20.60 13.17
CA VAL A 24 -0.77 19.85 14.16
C VAL A 24 -0.29 20.25 15.56
N THR A 25 -0.53 21.51 15.91
CA THR A 25 -0.15 22.10 17.20
C THR A 25 -1.39 22.57 17.96
N GLY A 26 -1.29 22.58 19.28
CA GLY A 26 -2.37 23.03 20.17
C GLY A 26 -3.51 22.02 20.34
N GLY A 27 -4.30 22.20 21.37
CA GLY A 27 -5.41 21.33 21.73
C GLY A 27 -5.04 20.23 22.73
N VAL A 28 -6.02 19.38 23.02
CA VAL A 28 -5.85 18.24 23.94
C VAL A 28 -5.40 17.02 23.17
N TYR A 29 -4.43 16.28 23.70
CA TYR A 29 -3.92 15.02 23.13
C TYR A 29 -4.24 13.84 24.07
N PRO A 30 -4.38 12.59 23.54
CA PRO A 30 -4.32 12.24 22.12
C PRO A 30 -5.53 12.75 21.32
N ARG A 31 -5.34 13.02 20.03
CA ARG A 31 -6.45 13.44 19.16
C ARG A 31 -6.35 12.82 17.75
N ALA A 32 -7.50 12.66 17.10
CA ALA A 32 -7.53 12.23 15.71
C ALA A 32 -7.08 13.38 14.77
N LEU A 33 -6.30 13.03 13.76
CA LEU A 33 -6.03 13.91 12.62
C LEU A 33 -7.29 14.03 11.77
N ILE A 34 -7.53 15.23 11.26
CA ILE A 34 -8.56 15.42 10.23
C ILE A 34 -7.97 14.91 8.91
N LEU A 35 -8.54 13.83 8.38
CA LEU A 35 -8.12 13.25 7.12
C LEU A 35 -8.93 13.87 5.96
N ASP A 36 -8.25 14.13 4.85
CA ASP A 36 -8.86 14.63 3.62
C ASP A 36 -9.55 13.47 2.86
N ASN A 37 -8.98 12.27 2.97
CA ASN A 37 -9.49 11.03 2.39
C ASN A 37 -9.33 9.87 3.37
N THR A 38 -10.24 8.90 3.31
CA THR A 38 -10.19 7.68 4.13
C THR A 38 -9.94 6.41 3.32
N ASN A 39 -10.34 6.43 2.04
CA ASN A 39 -10.15 5.29 1.14
C ASN A 39 -9.08 5.61 0.10
N PRO A 40 -8.00 4.82 0.00
CA PRO A 40 -7.13 4.91 -1.16
C PRO A 40 -7.96 4.68 -2.42
N VAL A 41 -7.73 5.51 -3.44
CA VAL A 41 -8.34 5.28 -4.75
C VAL A 41 -7.70 4.03 -5.34
N VAL A 42 -8.27 2.89 -5.02
CA VAL A 42 -7.92 1.61 -5.60
C VAL A 42 -9.06 1.17 -6.48
N ALA A 43 -8.74 0.75 -7.69
CA ALA A 43 -9.74 0.28 -8.64
C ALA A 43 -10.37 -1.07 -8.20
N LYS A 44 -9.87 -1.69 -7.15
CA LYS A 44 -10.36 -2.98 -6.62
C LYS A 44 -10.65 -2.91 -5.14
N GLU A 45 -11.84 -3.35 -4.77
CA GLU A 45 -12.21 -3.55 -3.38
C GLU A 45 -11.24 -4.52 -2.68
N GLY A 46 -10.81 -4.15 -1.47
CA GLY A 46 -9.86 -4.92 -0.68
C GLY A 46 -8.39 -4.78 -1.05
N ALA A 47 -8.05 -4.07 -2.14
CA ALA A 47 -6.67 -3.66 -2.41
C ALA A 47 -6.26 -2.48 -1.53
N GLY A 48 -4.97 -2.29 -1.30
CA GLY A 48 -4.52 -1.22 -0.41
C GLY A 48 -3.04 -0.87 -0.52
N TYR A 49 -2.66 0.18 0.16
CA TYR A 49 -1.30 0.72 0.21
C TYR A 49 -0.77 0.79 1.63
N LYS A 50 0.54 0.84 1.78
CA LYS A 50 1.15 1.26 3.04
C LYS A 50 0.93 2.75 3.25
N VAL A 51 0.69 3.12 4.49
CA VAL A 51 0.57 4.52 4.92
C VAL A 51 1.96 5.06 5.18
N ILE A 52 2.26 6.25 4.67
CA ILE A 52 3.45 7.02 5.03
C ILE A 52 3.05 8.28 5.78
N ILE A 53 3.78 8.57 6.86
CA ILE A 53 3.64 9.79 7.64
C ILE A 53 4.93 10.57 7.47
N THR A 54 4.81 11.78 6.96
CA THR A 54 5.94 12.71 6.76
C THR A 54 5.78 13.86 7.73
N SER A 55 6.84 14.19 8.45
CA SER A 55 6.88 15.36 9.32
C SER A 55 7.97 16.33 8.88
N GLY A 56 7.68 17.62 9.01
CA GLY A 56 8.66 18.70 8.82
C GLY A 56 9.57 18.94 10.04
N GLY A 57 9.40 18.18 11.12
CA GLY A 57 10.17 18.31 12.36
C GLY A 57 10.52 16.96 12.98
N ASN A 58 11.22 17.01 14.13
CA ASN A 58 11.51 15.80 14.90
C ASN A 58 10.31 15.43 15.78
N ASP A 59 9.61 14.38 15.41
CA ASP A 59 8.43 13.85 16.08
C ASP A 59 8.69 12.49 16.76
N SER A 60 9.94 12.10 16.98
CA SER A 60 10.31 10.82 17.61
C SER A 60 9.76 10.64 19.05
N GLY A 61 9.36 11.73 19.69
CA GLY A 61 8.76 11.72 21.02
C GLY A 61 7.25 11.48 21.03
N ILE A 62 6.60 11.37 19.88
CA ILE A 62 5.16 11.14 19.76
C ILE A 62 4.86 9.92 18.92
N THR A 63 3.63 9.43 19.01
CA THR A 63 3.19 8.28 18.23
C THR A 63 1.99 8.63 17.35
N PHE A 64 1.87 7.89 16.26
CA PHE A 64 0.74 7.90 15.35
C PHE A 64 0.08 6.53 15.37
N THR A 65 -1.16 6.46 15.82
CA THR A 65 -1.94 5.22 15.88
C THR A 65 -2.89 5.18 14.69
N ILE A 66 -2.67 4.21 13.79
CA ILE A 66 -3.45 4.04 12.56
C ILE A 66 -4.52 2.98 12.83
N ASN A 67 -5.78 3.35 12.62
CA ASN A 67 -6.93 2.45 12.64
C ASN A 67 -7.49 2.32 11.23
N GLY A 68 -7.83 1.10 10.82
CA GLY A 68 -8.37 0.87 9.49
C GLY A 68 -8.48 -0.60 9.14
N ALA A 69 -8.92 -0.89 7.92
CA ALA A 69 -8.97 -2.23 7.36
C ALA A 69 -7.67 -2.52 6.59
N ILE A 70 -7.05 -3.67 6.88
CA ILE A 70 -5.82 -4.10 6.23
C ILE A 70 -6.09 -5.15 5.15
N VAL A 71 -5.25 -5.17 4.11
CA VAL A 71 -5.33 -6.15 3.02
C VAL A 71 -5.01 -7.54 3.54
N GLY A 72 -5.76 -8.54 3.07
CA GLY A 72 -5.60 -9.94 3.49
C GLY A 72 -6.30 -10.26 4.82
N GLN A 73 -6.86 -9.29 5.52
CA GLN A 73 -7.72 -9.53 6.68
C GLN A 73 -9.15 -9.78 6.20
N LEU A 74 -9.62 -11.01 6.31
CA LEU A 74 -11.03 -11.33 6.07
C LEU A 74 -11.82 -11.12 7.36
N THR A 75 -12.95 -10.46 7.27
CA THR A 75 -13.79 -10.12 8.43
C THR A 75 -14.86 -11.15 8.75
N GLU A 76 -14.94 -12.22 7.96
CA GLU A 76 -16.00 -13.24 8.13
C GLU A 76 -15.45 -14.60 8.54
N GLN A 77 -15.95 -15.07 9.68
CA GLN A 77 -15.91 -16.45 10.19
C GLN A 77 -14.51 -17.08 10.35
N GLY A 78 -13.90 -16.85 11.46
CA GLY A 78 -12.79 -17.65 11.97
C GLY A 78 -11.40 -17.06 11.78
N GLN A 79 -11.32 -15.80 11.45
CA GLN A 79 -10.06 -15.10 11.36
C GLN A 79 -9.58 -14.62 12.72
N VAL A 80 -8.31 -14.78 12.90
CA VAL A 80 -7.62 -14.13 14.02
C VAL A 80 -7.66 -12.64 13.73
N PRO A 81 -8.32 -11.81 14.56
CA PRO A 81 -8.18 -10.38 14.46
C PRO A 81 -6.70 -10.06 14.46
N ASN A 82 -6.25 -9.18 13.57
CA ASN A 82 -4.87 -8.74 13.64
C ASN A 82 -4.61 -8.18 15.05
N PRO A 83 -3.77 -8.84 15.88
CA PRO A 83 -3.53 -8.40 17.25
C PRO A 83 -2.85 -7.04 17.30
N ASN A 84 -2.33 -6.56 16.17
CA ASN A 84 -1.63 -5.29 16.03
C ASN A 84 -2.43 -4.23 15.26
N ASN A 85 -3.75 -4.36 15.17
CA ASN A 85 -4.63 -3.30 14.70
C ASN A 85 -5.40 -2.72 15.90
N PRO A 86 -5.13 -1.49 16.33
CA PRO A 86 -4.43 -0.44 15.60
C PRO A 86 -2.90 -0.59 15.56
N GLU A 87 -2.29 -0.13 14.46
CA GLU A 87 -0.84 -0.04 14.34
C GLU A 87 -0.33 1.27 14.95
N VAL A 88 0.70 1.17 15.77
CA VAL A 88 1.34 2.33 16.41
C VAL A 88 2.70 2.55 15.80
N LEU A 89 2.90 3.71 15.19
CA LEU A 89 4.18 4.16 14.64
C LEU A 89 4.78 5.22 15.53
N THR A 90 6.08 5.11 15.83
CA THR A 90 6.84 6.24 16.38
C THR A 90 7.02 7.29 15.28
N GLY A 91 6.85 8.55 15.62
CA GLY A 91 6.99 9.63 14.65
C GLY A 91 8.39 9.75 14.06
N PRO A 92 8.54 10.44 12.93
CA PRO A 92 9.83 10.67 12.27
C PRO A 92 10.82 11.43 13.17
N ASP A 93 12.12 11.14 13.06
CA ASP A 93 13.19 11.72 13.87
C ASP A 93 14.09 12.74 13.15
N GLY A 94 13.75 13.10 11.94
CA GLY A 94 14.55 14.05 11.13
C GLY A 94 13.72 15.04 10.34
N THR A 95 14.36 15.85 9.46
CA THR A 95 13.70 16.91 8.70
C THR A 95 14.08 16.89 7.23
N PRO A 96 13.14 16.66 6.28
CA PRO A 96 11.88 15.92 6.44
C PRO A 96 12.16 14.42 6.43
N THR A 97 11.56 13.68 7.31
CA THR A 97 11.64 12.23 7.31
C THR A 97 10.25 11.60 7.29
N THR A 98 10.24 10.34 6.90
CA THR A 98 9.02 9.56 6.80
C THR A 98 9.11 8.31 7.66
N VAL A 99 7.99 7.93 8.25
CA VAL A 99 7.77 6.59 8.78
C VAL A 99 6.68 5.92 7.98
N THR A 100 6.83 4.60 7.79
CA THR A 100 5.95 3.82 6.93
C THR A 100 5.30 2.72 7.74
N SER A 101 4.00 2.49 7.52
CA SER A 101 3.29 1.40 8.14
C SER A 101 3.85 0.04 7.71
N THR A 102 3.76 -0.93 8.61
CA THR A 102 4.07 -2.33 8.30
C THR A 102 2.97 -2.92 7.41
N TYR A 103 1.71 -2.53 7.68
CA TYR A 103 0.53 -3.08 7.02
C TYR A 103 0.14 -2.31 5.77
N PHE A 104 -0.51 -3.03 4.84
CA PHE A 104 -1.20 -2.44 3.69
C PHE A 104 -2.65 -2.20 4.08
N TYR A 105 -3.09 -0.96 4.01
CA TYR A 105 -4.43 -0.53 4.37
C TYR A 105 -5.32 -0.41 3.14
N SER A 106 -6.43 -1.14 3.12
CA SER A 106 -7.50 -0.94 2.13
C SER A 106 -8.39 0.24 2.51
N ARG A 107 -8.42 0.60 3.79
CA ARG A 107 -9.12 1.77 4.33
C ARG A 107 -8.43 2.26 5.59
N VAL A 108 -8.29 3.57 5.73
CA VAL A 108 -7.82 4.22 6.97
C VAL A 108 -9.01 4.95 7.59
N ASP A 109 -9.46 4.49 8.75
CA ASP A 109 -10.61 5.08 9.44
C ASP A 109 -10.21 6.30 10.26
N SER A 110 -9.07 6.23 10.94
CA SER A 110 -8.50 7.34 11.70
C SER A 110 -7.01 7.17 11.93
N ILE A 111 -6.35 8.30 12.14
CA ILE A 111 -4.97 8.37 12.65
C ILE A 111 -4.98 9.25 13.88
N VAL A 112 -4.58 8.67 15.02
CA VAL A 112 -4.54 9.38 16.30
C VAL A 112 -3.10 9.74 16.63
N ILE A 113 -2.86 11.02 16.88
CA ILE A 113 -1.55 11.54 17.31
C ILE A 113 -1.53 11.71 18.85
N SER A 114 -0.44 11.26 19.47
CA SER A 114 -0.32 11.26 20.94
C SER A 114 0.12 12.60 21.53
N GLY A 115 0.68 13.50 20.73
CA GLY A 115 1.20 14.79 21.19
C GLY A 115 1.25 15.83 20.07
N ALA A 116 1.67 17.05 20.38
CA ALA A 116 1.85 18.10 19.39
C ALA A 116 3.02 17.75 18.45
N ALA A 117 2.80 17.87 17.15
CA ALA A 117 3.87 17.70 16.18
C ALA A 117 4.82 18.89 16.18
N ALA A 118 6.11 18.62 15.98
CA ALA A 118 7.14 19.64 15.90
C ALA A 118 7.11 20.43 14.58
N GLY A 119 6.47 19.89 13.54
CA GLY A 119 6.33 20.51 12.23
C GLY A 119 4.98 20.24 11.59
N THR A 120 4.91 20.47 10.28
CA THR A 120 3.75 20.08 9.49
C THR A 120 3.72 18.57 9.32
N VAL A 121 2.54 17.97 9.44
CA VAL A 121 2.32 16.53 9.23
C VAL A 121 1.54 16.34 7.94
N ALA A 122 2.06 15.49 7.07
CA ALA A 122 1.36 14.96 5.90
C ALA A 122 1.20 13.45 6.02
N VAL A 123 0.14 12.92 5.47
CA VAL A 123 -0.12 11.47 5.44
C VAL A 123 -0.45 11.05 4.01
N GLY A 124 0.28 10.07 3.53
CA GLY A 124 0.16 9.59 2.16
C GLY A 124 0.24 8.08 2.02
N THR A 125 0.51 7.64 0.81
CA THR A 125 0.65 6.23 0.44
C THR A 125 2.02 5.96 -0.17
N THR A 126 2.53 4.74 0.00
CA THR A 126 3.66 4.23 -0.80
C THR A 126 3.21 3.91 -2.22
N GLY A 127 4.19 3.69 -3.12
CA GLY A 127 3.92 3.18 -4.46
C GLY A 127 3.60 1.69 -4.53
N ASP A 128 3.84 0.93 -3.45
CA ASP A 128 3.54 -0.50 -3.40
C ASP A 128 2.05 -0.73 -3.20
N LEU A 129 1.48 -1.62 -4.01
CA LEU A 129 0.07 -2.00 -3.92
C LEU A 129 -0.09 -3.44 -3.48
N ALA A 130 -0.84 -3.68 -2.41
CA ALA A 130 -1.30 -5.01 -2.06
C ALA A 130 -2.62 -5.32 -2.74
N LEU A 131 -2.68 -6.47 -3.40
CA LEU A 131 -3.87 -7.01 -4.06
C LEU A 131 -4.43 -8.17 -3.24
N PRO A 132 -5.74 -8.20 -2.99
CA PRO A 132 -6.38 -9.37 -2.42
C PRO A 132 -6.27 -10.55 -3.39
N ARG A 133 -6.74 -11.72 -2.96
CA ARG A 133 -6.78 -12.89 -3.85
C ARG A 133 -7.55 -12.58 -5.12
N CYS A 134 -6.86 -12.65 -6.25
CA CYS A 134 -7.42 -12.47 -7.59
C CYS A 134 -6.59 -13.22 -8.63
N ARG A 135 -7.04 -13.24 -9.88
CA ARG A 135 -6.27 -13.79 -11.02
C ARG A 135 -5.82 -12.66 -11.93
N ILE A 136 -4.51 -12.54 -12.11
CA ILE A 136 -3.93 -11.61 -13.09
C ILE A 136 -3.91 -12.33 -14.43
N LYS A 137 -4.68 -11.82 -15.39
CA LYS A 137 -4.80 -12.37 -16.76
C LYS A 137 -3.80 -11.75 -17.73
N GLY A 138 -3.34 -10.56 -17.42
CA GLY A 138 -2.38 -9.84 -18.24
C GLY A 138 -2.03 -8.52 -17.64
N PHE A 139 -1.11 -7.83 -18.28
CA PHE A 139 -0.72 -6.48 -17.90
C PHE A 139 -0.22 -5.69 -19.10
N TYR A 140 -0.39 -4.40 -19.01
CA TYR A 140 0.15 -3.43 -19.94
C TYR A 140 1.19 -2.59 -19.19
N ILE A 141 2.37 -2.47 -19.75
CA ILE A 141 3.44 -1.67 -19.18
C ILE A 141 3.72 -0.49 -20.10
N LEU A 142 3.70 0.71 -19.53
CA LEU A 142 4.20 1.91 -20.15
C LEU A 142 5.42 2.38 -19.34
N SER A 143 6.61 2.08 -19.85
CA SER A 143 7.86 2.50 -19.21
C SER A 143 8.26 3.88 -19.69
N ALA A 144 8.47 4.81 -18.78
CA ALA A 144 9.23 6.02 -19.06
C ALA A 144 10.73 5.70 -19.13
N ALA A 145 11.52 6.56 -19.78
CA ALA A 145 12.92 6.38 -20.21
C ALA A 145 13.94 6.02 -19.10
N GLY A 146 13.70 5.01 -18.29
CA GLY A 146 14.59 4.54 -17.23
C GLY A 146 14.55 3.02 -17.03
N ALA A 147 15.62 2.45 -16.44
CA ALA A 147 15.57 1.08 -15.98
C ALA A 147 14.51 0.95 -14.87
N GLY A 148 13.61 0.01 -15.02
CA GLY A 148 12.56 -0.23 -14.05
C GLY A 148 12.28 -1.71 -13.84
N SER A 149 11.55 -2.04 -12.80
CA SER A 149 11.06 -3.40 -12.60
C SER A 149 9.63 -3.41 -12.11
N LEU A 150 8.87 -4.39 -12.59
CA LEU A 150 7.57 -4.78 -12.04
C LEU A 150 7.76 -6.11 -11.33
N LYS A 151 7.53 -6.14 -10.03
CA LYS A 151 7.57 -7.36 -9.23
C LYS A 151 6.22 -7.62 -8.61
N ILE A 152 5.80 -8.88 -8.63
CA ILE A 152 4.61 -9.35 -7.94
C ILE A 152 5.01 -10.49 -7.05
N ASN A 153 4.94 -10.27 -5.75
CA ASN A 153 5.31 -11.23 -4.73
C ASN A 153 4.07 -11.64 -3.93
N ARG A 154 3.94 -12.94 -3.65
CA ARG A 154 2.89 -13.47 -2.80
C ARG A 154 3.32 -13.46 -1.34
N PHE A 155 2.39 -13.07 -0.49
CA PHE A 155 2.48 -13.11 0.96
C PHE A 155 1.37 -13.99 1.52
N SER A 156 1.67 -14.74 2.56
CA SER A 156 0.70 -15.61 3.22
C SER A 156 0.69 -15.33 4.72
N TYR A 157 -0.51 -15.16 5.28
CA TYR A 157 -0.67 -15.09 6.72
C TYR A 157 -0.35 -16.44 7.34
N THR A 158 0.63 -16.48 8.22
CA THR A 158 0.78 -17.55 9.18
C THR A 158 0.06 -17.17 10.46
N THR A 159 -0.60 -18.09 11.06
CA THR A 159 -1.57 -18.07 12.15
C THR A 159 -1.64 -16.90 13.16
N SER A 160 -0.67 -16.00 13.25
CA SER A 160 -0.67 -14.93 14.26
C SER A 160 0.07 -13.64 13.87
N ALA A 161 0.76 -13.59 12.73
CA ALA A 161 1.55 -12.41 12.37
C ALA A 161 1.30 -11.96 10.93
N TYR A 162 1.27 -10.65 10.72
CA TYR A 162 1.25 -10.06 9.39
C TYR A 162 2.55 -10.43 8.66
N PRO A 163 2.48 -10.97 7.43
CA PRO A 163 3.67 -11.40 6.72
C PRO A 163 4.50 -10.19 6.27
N THR A 164 5.76 -10.18 6.67
CA THR A 164 6.75 -9.17 6.24
C THR A 164 7.68 -9.68 5.15
N VAL A 165 7.66 -10.98 4.90
CA VAL A 165 8.50 -11.65 3.90
C VAL A 165 7.62 -12.35 2.88
N ALA A 166 7.95 -12.17 1.60
CA ALA A 166 7.28 -12.88 0.51
C ALA A 166 7.55 -14.39 0.61
N VAL A 167 6.51 -15.20 0.41
CA VAL A 167 6.64 -16.66 0.34
C VAL A 167 6.97 -17.13 -1.07
N GLU A 168 6.66 -16.32 -2.09
CA GLU A 168 6.89 -16.68 -3.49
C GLU A 168 6.99 -15.41 -4.36
N SER A 169 7.88 -15.41 -5.35
CA SER A 169 7.88 -14.45 -6.46
C SER A 169 7.02 -14.99 -7.59
N LEU A 170 5.92 -14.32 -7.88
CA LEU A 170 4.98 -14.71 -8.93
C LEU A 170 5.38 -14.15 -10.29
N LEU A 171 5.98 -12.97 -10.30
CA LEU A 171 6.42 -12.27 -11.51
C LEU A 171 7.57 -11.33 -11.16
N ASP A 172 8.59 -11.32 -12.01
CA ASP A 172 9.70 -10.36 -11.97
C ASP A 172 10.06 -9.96 -13.40
N ILE A 173 9.75 -8.71 -13.76
CA ILE A 173 10.04 -8.15 -15.08
C ILE A 173 10.94 -6.95 -14.89
N THR A 174 12.08 -6.96 -15.57
CA THR A 174 13.01 -5.83 -15.59
C THR A 174 13.02 -5.20 -16.96
N THR A 175 12.84 -3.88 -17.01
CA THR A 175 12.98 -3.10 -18.24
C THR A 175 14.38 -2.49 -18.31
N PRO A 176 15.09 -2.63 -19.44
CA PRO A 176 16.42 -2.05 -19.59
C PRO A 176 16.37 -0.51 -19.61
N ALA A 177 17.48 0.11 -19.19
CA ALA A 177 17.62 1.57 -19.24
C ALA A 177 17.55 2.08 -20.69
N GLY A 178 16.87 3.20 -20.91
CA GLY A 178 16.78 3.87 -22.20
C GLY A 178 15.74 3.30 -23.16
N ALA A 179 14.97 2.30 -22.77
CA ALA A 179 13.87 1.79 -23.58
C ALA A 179 12.53 2.37 -23.12
N THR A 180 11.85 3.07 -24.02
CA THR A 180 10.42 3.31 -23.85
C THR A 180 9.71 2.02 -24.24
N LEU A 181 9.38 1.19 -23.25
CA LEU A 181 8.69 -0.06 -23.48
C LEU A 181 7.19 0.16 -23.33
N THR A 182 6.49 0.02 -24.45
CA THR A 182 5.03 -0.12 -24.45
C THR A 182 4.70 -1.55 -24.80
N GLN A 183 4.38 -2.36 -23.81
CA GLN A 183 4.15 -3.79 -24.03
C GLN A 183 2.89 -4.27 -23.34
N PHE A 184 2.07 -4.96 -24.12
CA PHE A 184 0.96 -5.77 -23.60
C PHE A 184 1.43 -7.22 -23.47
N LEU A 185 1.27 -7.77 -22.29
CA LEU A 185 1.56 -9.17 -22.00
C LEU A 185 0.27 -9.86 -21.55
N SER A 186 -0.17 -10.80 -22.37
CA SER A 186 -1.23 -11.73 -22.01
C SER A 186 -0.60 -12.93 -21.31
N LEU A 187 -1.12 -13.27 -20.14
CA LEU A 187 -0.68 -14.47 -19.43
C LEU A 187 -1.45 -15.69 -19.94
N PRO A 188 -0.75 -16.76 -20.33
CA PRO A 188 -1.39 -17.94 -20.90
C PRO A 188 -2.27 -18.67 -19.89
N GLY A 189 -3.31 -19.33 -20.40
CA GLY A 189 -4.20 -20.16 -19.61
C GLY A 189 -5.02 -19.42 -18.59
N GLN A 190 -4.94 -19.81 -17.33
CA GLN A 190 -5.73 -19.24 -16.25
C GLN A 190 -5.14 -17.95 -15.63
N GLY A 191 -3.98 -17.50 -16.10
CA GLY A 191 -3.26 -16.36 -15.53
C GLY A 191 -2.55 -16.70 -14.20
N ILE A 192 -2.03 -15.68 -13.54
CA ILE A 192 -1.35 -15.81 -12.24
C ILE A 192 -2.37 -15.62 -11.11
N LEU A 193 -2.48 -16.61 -10.23
CA LEU A 193 -3.26 -16.50 -9.01
C LEU A 193 -2.45 -15.80 -7.92
N THR A 194 -2.92 -14.67 -7.42
CA THR A 194 -2.22 -13.88 -6.40
C THR A 194 -2.20 -14.52 -5.01
N GLY A 195 -3.06 -15.50 -4.76
CA GLY A 195 -3.07 -16.25 -3.50
C GLY A 195 -3.63 -17.66 -3.68
N GLN A 196 -3.03 -18.63 -3.02
CA GLN A 196 -3.50 -20.03 -3.02
C GLN A 196 -4.47 -20.29 -1.88
N GLN A 197 -4.30 -19.60 -0.76
CA GLN A 197 -5.14 -19.68 0.42
C GLN A 197 -5.99 -18.40 0.56
N GLN A 198 -7.03 -18.49 1.39
CA GLN A 198 -7.97 -17.39 1.59
C GLN A 198 -7.33 -16.12 2.15
N ASN A 199 -6.26 -16.27 2.93
CA ASN A 199 -5.53 -15.18 3.59
C ASN A 199 -4.27 -14.73 2.84
N ASP A 200 -4.07 -15.22 1.63
CA ASP A 200 -2.97 -14.80 0.79
C ASP A 200 -3.30 -13.47 0.11
N PHE A 201 -2.28 -12.67 -0.09
CA PHE A 201 -2.34 -11.48 -0.92
C PHE A 201 -1.04 -11.32 -1.71
N ALA A 202 -1.07 -10.54 -2.77
CA ALA A 202 0.12 -10.22 -3.53
C ALA A 202 0.48 -8.74 -3.37
N VAL A 203 1.76 -8.46 -3.31
CA VAL A 203 2.28 -7.09 -3.35
C VAL A 203 2.90 -6.85 -4.70
N VAL A 204 2.43 -5.81 -5.35
CA VAL A 204 2.95 -5.29 -6.61
C VAL A 204 3.88 -4.13 -6.27
N THR A 205 5.15 -4.27 -6.62
CA THR A 205 6.18 -3.25 -6.41
C THR A 205 6.69 -2.77 -7.75
N LEU A 206 6.77 -1.46 -7.93
CA LEU A 206 7.42 -0.84 -9.07
C LEU A 206 8.66 -0.08 -8.64
N THR A 207 9.71 -0.20 -9.43
CA THR A 207 10.88 0.66 -9.32
C THR A 207 10.94 1.57 -10.55
N THR A 208 11.16 2.87 -10.32
CA THR A 208 11.13 3.96 -11.32
C THR A 208 9.75 4.23 -11.93
N SER A 209 9.55 5.39 -12.52
CA SER A 209 8.29 5.92 -13.05
C SER A 209 7.76 5.07 -14.22
N THR A 210 7.14 3.95 -13.90
CA THR A 210 6.53 3.04 -14.85
C THR A 210 5.05 2.98 -14.56
N ASP A 211 4.22 3.37 -15.51
CA ASP A 211 2.77 3.16 -15.43
C ASP A 211 2.44 1.75 -15.90
N TYR A 212 1.50 1.11 -15.26
CA TYR A 212 1.01 -0.17 -15.71
C TYR A 212 -0.48 -0.36 -15.43
N THR A 213 -1.07 -1.23 -16.21
CA THR A 213 -2.46 -1.65 -16.04
C THR A 213 -2.48 -3.17 -15.84
N LEU A 214 -3.08 -3.62 -14.76
CA LEU A 214 -3.32 -5.03 -14.51
C LEU A 214 -4.72 -5.41 -14.98
N PHE A 215 -4.82 -6.55 -15.65
CA PHE A 215 -6.09 -7.16 -16.03
C PHE A 215 -6.34 -8.33 -15.09
N CYS A 216 -7.39 -8.22 -14.29
CA CYS A 216 -7.76 -9.24 -13.31
C CYS A 216 -9.16 -9.77 -13.58
N GLY A 217 -9.40 -11.03 -13.20
CA GLY A 217 -10.69 -11.70 -13.31
C GLY A 217 -10.84 -12.83 -12.31
#